data_8730bf82821547a8d8f3796fe2bc816d
#
_entry.id   8730bf82821547a8d8f3796fe2bc816d
#
_cell.length_a   1.000
_cell.length_b   1.000
_cell.length_c   1.000
_cell.angle_alpha   90.00
_cell.angle_beta   90.00
_cell.angle_gamma   90.00
#
_symmetry.space_group_name_H-M   'P 1'
#
loop_
_entity.id
_entity.type
_entity.pdbx_description
1 polymer ?
#
loop_
_entity_poly.entity_id
_entity_poly.type
_entity_poly.pdbx_seq_one_letter_code
_entity_poly.pdbx_strand_id
1 'polypeptide(L)'
;MTASDFRRIALGMEGAVEASHMNHPDFRVNGKIFATIHTDNVQGMVKLTPEQQERFIREHPTMFHPAAGEWGRQGNTMVTFAAANPDVLGEAMTLAWQNLARAAKNESGIRRAKAARIGRVRR
;
A
#
# COMPACT_ATOMS: atom_id res chain seq x y z
N MET A 1 -3.01 11.25 15.21
CA MET A 1 -3.35 11.30 13.77
C MET A 1 -4.79 10.90 13.58
N THR A 2 -5.45 11.47 12.61
CA THR A 2 -6.85 11.18 12.30
C THR A 2 -6.98 10.41 10.98
N ALA A 3 -8.20 9.91 10.71
CA ALA A 3 -8.49 9.30 9.42
C ALA A 3 -8.24 10.27 8.27
N SER A 4 -8.53 11.57 8.48
CA SER A 4 -8.25 12.60 7.47
C SER A 4 -6.77 12.73 7.17
N ASP A 5 -5.93 12.61 8.18
CA ASP A 5 -4.47 12.66 7.99
C ASP A 5 -4.01 11.45 7.16
N PHE A 6 -4.55 10.27 7.47
CA PHE A 6 -4.25 9.05 6.73
C PHE A 6 -4.66 9.22 5.25
N ARG A 7 -5.88 9.73 5.02
CA ARG A 7 -6.39 9.96 3.66
C ARG A 7 -5.49 10.91 2.90
N ARG A 8 -5.08 12.01 3.53
CA ARG A 8 -4.22 13.00 2.88
C ARG A 8 -2.88 12.40 2.47
N ILE A 9 -2.29 11.57 3.33
CA ILE A 9 -1.01 10.94 3.03
C ILE A 9 -1.17 9.95 1.87
N ALA A 10 -2.23 9.14 1.89
CA ALA A 10 -2.48 8.18 0.82
C ALA A 10 -2.69 8.88 -0.53
N LEU A 11 -3.48 9.95 -0.54
CA LEU A 11 -3.77 10.68 -1.77
C LEU A 11 -2.58 11.51 -2.27
N GLY A 12 -1.57 11.70 -1.44
CA GLY A 12 -0.33 12.33 -1.86
C GLY A 12 0.56 11.45 -2.74
N MET A 13 0.27 10.16 -2.82
CA MET A 13 1.04 9.25 -3.68
C MET A 13 0.65 9.47 -5.14
N GLU A 14 1.63 9.41 -6.04
CA GLU A 14 1.39 9.66 -7.46
C GLU A 14 0.41 8.65 -8.03
N GLY A 15 -0.60 9.14 -8.73
CA GLY A 15 -1.60 8.29 -9.36
C GLY A 15 -2.61 7.68 -8.41
N ALA A 16 -2.58 8.05 -7.12
CA ALA A 16 -3.52 7.50 -6.15
C ALA A 16 -4.91 8.08 -6.34
N VAL A 17 -5.92 7.23 -6.28
CA VAL A 17 -7.31 7.64 -6.33
C VAL A 17 -8.05 6.99 -5.17
N GLU A 18 -9.03 7.72 -4.65
CA GLU A 18 -9.89 7.19 -3.59
C GLU A 18 -11.13 6.55 -4.20
N ALA A 19 -11.51 5.39 -3.67
CA ALA A 19 -12.74 4.72 -4.00
C ALA A 19 -13.31 4.15 -2.70
N SER A 20 -14.25 3.24 -2.78
CA SER A 20 -14.75 2.58 -1.58
C SER A 20 -15.26 1.19 -1.93
N HIS A 21 -15.25 0.32 -0.94
CA HIS A 21 -15.86 -0.99 -1.05
C HIS A 21 -16.39 -1.35 0.33
N MET A 22 -17.57 -1.93 0.39
CA MET A 22 -18.20 -2.37 1.65
C MET A 22 -18.15 -1.29 2.73
N ASN A 23 -18.39 -0.04 2.33
CA ASN A 23 -18.38 1.14 3.21
C ASN A 23 -17.01 1.49 3.79
N HIS A 24 -15.94 0.96 3.20
CA HIS A 24 -14.58 1.33 3.56
C HIS A 24 -14.01 2.24 2.48
N PRO A 25 -13.49 3.42 2.83
CA PRO A 25 -12.68 4.17 1.86
C PRO A 25 -11.43 3.37 1.54
N ASP A 26 -11.08 3.30 0.27
CA ASP A 26 -9.83 2.67 -0.14
C ASP A 26 -9.06 3.58 -1.09
N PHE A 27 -7.77 3.31 -1.22
CA PHE A 27 -6.86 4.11 -2.04
C PHE A 27 -6.17 3.16 -3.01
N ARG A 28 -6.25 3.50 -4.29
CA ARG A 28 -5.81 2.62 -5.37
C ARG A 28 -4.78 3.29 -6.25
N VAL A 29 -3.88 2.48 -6.76
CA VAL A 29 -2.96 2.87 -7.82
C VAL A 29 -3.00 1.74 -8.85
N ASN A 30 -3.14 2.11 -10.12
CA ASN A 30 -3.27 1.15 -11.23
C ASN A 30 -4.42 0.15 -10.99
N GLY A 31 -5.51 0.62 -10.39
CA GLY A 31 -6.69 -0.20 -10.14
C GLY A 31 -6.59 -1.15 -8.96
N LYS A 32 -5.49 -1.12 -8.21
CA LYS A 32 -5.27 -2.03 -7.08
C LYS A 32 -5.19 -1.26 -5.78
N ILE A 33 -5.77 -1.81 -4.73
CA ILE A 33 -5.84 -1.15 -3.42
C ILE A 33 -4.50 -1.27 -2.71
N PHE A 34 -3.91 -0.14 -2.29
CA PHE A 34 -2.69 -0.14 -1.48
C PHE A 34 -2.93 0.27 -0.03
N ALA A 35 -4.07 0.87 0.27
CA ALA A 35 -4.41 1.28 1.63
C ALA A 35 -5.92 1.40 1.79
N THR A 36 -6.41 1.26 3.02
CA THR A 36 -7.84 1.44 3.33
C THR A 36 -7.97 2.15 4.68
N ILE A 37 -9.16 2.74 4.90
CA ILE A 37 -9.55 3.25 6.22
C ILE A 37 -10.61 2.29 6.74
N HIS A 38 -10.42 1.77 7.95
CA HIS A 38 -11.36 0.84 8.56
C HIS A 38 -12.65 1.56 8.95
N THR A 39 -13.76 0.83 9.01
CA THR A 39 -15.09 1.42 9.31
C THR A 39 -15.16 2.10 10.67
N ASP A 40 -14.29 1.69 11.61
CA ASP A 40 -14.26 2.32 12.94
C ASP A 40 -13.60 3.71 12.94
N ASN A 41 -12.94 4.10 11.84
CA ASN A 41 -12.21 5.37 11.69
C ASN A 41 -11.07 5.58 12.69
N VAL A 42 -10.64 4.53 13.39
CA VAL A 42 -9.53 4.63 14.35
C VAL A 42 -8.31 3.84 13.89
N GLN A 43 -8.44 3.10 12.81
CA GLN A 43 -7.31 2.40 12.21
C GLN A 43 -7.46 2.32 10.70
N GLY A 44 -6.32 2.14 10.04
CA GLY A 44 -6.26 1.92 8.60
C GLY A 44 -5.44 0.68 8.30
N MET A 45 -5.27 0.40 7.01
CA MET A 45 -4.47 -0.73 6.55
C MET A 45 -3.58 -0.25 5.42
N VAL A 46 -2.33 -0.72 5.41
CA VAL A 46 -1.40 -0.53 4.30
C VAL A 46 -0.94 -1.89 3.82
N LYS A 47 -0.79 -2.01 2.50
CA LYS A 47 -0.46 -3.30 1.89
C LYS A 47 1.05 -3.42 1.71
N LEU A 48 1.70 -3.96 2.70
CA LEU A 48 3.14 -4.17 2.70
C LEU A 48 3.47 -5.58 2.23
N THR A 49 4.73 -5.85 1.98
CA THR A 49 5.20 -7.24 1.87
C THR A 49 5.37 -7.80 3.27
N PRO A 50 5.40 -9.14 3.43
CA PRO A 50 5.63 -9.72 4.75
C PRO A 50 6.92 -9.22 5.41
N GLU A 51 7.99 -9.03 4.64
CA GLU A 51 9.27 -8.54 5.14
C GLU A 51 9.16 -7.11 5.63
N GLN A 52 8.47 -6.25 4.87
CA GLN A 52 8.24 -4.88 5.27
C GLN A 52 7.37 -4.81 6.52
N GLN A 53 6.32 -5.63 6.57
CA GLN A 53 5.43 -5.72 7.72
C GLN A 53 6.22 -6.06 8.98
N GLU A 54 7.07 -7.07 8.91
CA GLU A 54 7.89 -7.49 10.05
C GLU A 54 8.76 -6.35 10.55
N ARG A 55 9.39 -5.62 9.63
CA ARG A 55 10.24 -4.49 10.02
C ARG A 55 9.45 -3.39 10.74
N PHE A 56 8.32 -2.98 10.17
CA PHE A 56 7.52 -1.89 10.77
C PHE A 56 6.93 -2.29 12.11
N ILE A 57 6.48 -3.52 12.26
CA ILE A 57 5.95 -4.01 13.54
C ILE A 57 7.07 -4.05 14.59
N ARG A 58 8.25 -4.53 14.20
CA ARG A 58 9.38 -4.60 15.12
C ARG A 58 9.81 -3.22 15.59
N GLU A 59 9.86 -2.25 14.66
CA GLU A 59 10.33 -0.91 14.97
C GLU A 59 9.27 -0.04 15.65
N HIS A 60 7.98 -0.30 15.37
CA HIS A 60 6.86 0.50 15.85
C HIS A 60 5.71 -0.39 16.30
N PRO A 61 5.90 -1.16 17.38
CA PRO A 61 4.92 -2.20 17.76
C PRO A 61 3.59 -1.66 18.27
N THR A 62 3.54 -0.38 18.70
CA THR A 62 2.26 0.20 19.12
C THR A 62 1.48 0.79 17.96
N MET A 63 2.15 1.10 16.87
CA MET A 63 1.53 1.70 15.69
C MET A 63 1.01 0.66 14.70
N PHE A 64 1.75 -0.43 14.53
CA PHE A 64 1.44 -1.43 13.51
C PHE A 64 1.17 -2.80 14.11
N HIS A 65 0.22 -3.52 13.50
CA HIS A 65 0.01 -4.95 13.79
C HIS A 65 -0.51 -5.63 12.52
N PRO A 66 -0.36 -6.96 12.40
CA PRO A 66 -0.83 -7.63 11.19
C PRO A 66 -2.35 -7.60 11.13
N ALA A 67 -2.90 -7.54 9.92
CA ALA A 67 -4.32 -7.77 9.73
C ALA A 67 -4.66 -9.22 10.12
N ALA A 68 -5.92 -9.47 10.40
CA ALA A 68 -6.35 -10.79 10.86
C ALA A 68 -6.18 -11.85 9.77
N GLY A 69 -5.79 -13.06 10.20
CA GLY A 69 -5.81 -14.24 9.35
C GLY A 69 -4.83 -14.18 8.18
N GLU A 70 -5.26 -14.74 7.06
CA GLU A 70 -4.43 -14.84 5.87
C GLU A 70 -4.05 -13.48 5.30
N TRP A 71 -4.92 -12.48 5.44
CA TRP A 71 -4.60 -11.12 5.01
C TRP A 71 -3.32 -10.61 5.67
N GLY A 72 -3.20 -10.82 6.98
CA GLY A 72 -1.99 -10.43 7.72
C GLY A 72 -0.76 -11.17 7.24
N ARG A 73 -0.91 -12.46 6.95
CA ARG A 73 0.21 -13.27 6.46
C ARG A 73 0.71 -12.81 5.11
N GLN A 74 -0.16 -12.20 4.31
CA GLN A 74 0.21 -11.66 3.01
C GLN A 74 0.90 -10.29 3.10
N GLY A 75 0.98 -9.70 4.30
CA GLY A 75 1.65 -8.43 4.50
C GLY A 75 0.71 -7.26 4.78
N ASN A 76 -0.60 -7.49 4.74
CA ASN A 76 -1.55 -6.43 5.06
C ASN A 76 -1.39 -6.06 6.53
N THR A 77 -1.14 -4.77 6.79
CA THR A 77 -0.70 -4.29 8.10
C THR A 77 -1.63 -3.19 8.58
N MET A 78 -2.17 -3.37 9.78
CA MET A 78 -3.06 -2.38 10.38
C MET A 78 -2.24 -1.27 11.02
N VAL A 79 -2.78 -0.05 10.93
CA VAL A 79 -2.17 1.16 11.51
C VAL A 79 -3.15 1.71 12.53
N THR A 80 -2.71 1.84 13.78
CA THR A 80 -3.53 2.45 14.85
C THR A 80 -3.29 3.94 14.83
N PHE A 81 -4.31 4.72 14.50
CA PHE A 81 -4.14 6.17 14.31
C PHE A 81 -3.68 6.87 15.58
N ALA A 82 -4.20 6.48 16.73
CA ALA A 82 -3.84 7.11 17.99
C ALA A 82 -2.34 7.00 18.32
N ALA A 83 -1.67 5.96 17.82
CA ALA A 83 -0.25 5.73 18.05
C ALA A 83 0.59 6.09 16.84
N ALA A 84 -0.01 6.65 15.78
CA ALA A 84 0.68 6.83 14.51
C ALA A 84 1.52 8.10 14.48
N ASN A 85 2.72 7.95 13.94
CA ASN A 85 3.62 9.04 13.62
C ASN A 85 3.48 9.33 12.13
N PRO A 86 3.19 10.58 11.71
CA PRO A 86 2.98 10.89 10.29
C PRO A 86 4.18 10.56 9.40
N ASP A 87 5.40 10.77 9.86
CA ASP A 87 6.59 10.48 9.08
C ASP A 87 6.75 8.97 8.85
N VAL A 88 6.52 8.19 9.91
CA VAL A 88 6.57 6.73 9.81
C VAL A 88 5.46 6.21 8.93
N LEU A 89 4.25 6.77 9.04
CA LEU A 89 3.16 6.38 8.16
C LEU A 89 3.49 6.73 6.71
N GLY A 90 4.07 7.90 6.47
CA GLY A 90 4.49 8.31 5.13
C GLY A 90 5.44 7.31 4.51
N GLU A 91 6.37 6.79 5.29
CA GLU A 91 7.31 5.78 4.83
C GLU A 91 6.59 4.48 4.49
N ALA A 92 5.72 3.99 5.39
CA ALA A 92 4.96 2.76 5.15
C ALA A 92 4.02 2.91 3.97
N MET A 93 3.35 4.06 3.86
CA MET A 93 2.44 4.34 2.76
C MET A 93 3.16 4.36 1.42
N THR A 94 4.35 4.96 1.39
CA THR A 94 5.16 5.00 0.17
C THR A 94 5.53 3.59 -0.28
N LEU A 95 5.92 2.73 0.65
CA LEU A 95 6.24 1.35 0.31
C LEU A 95 5.01 0.58 -0.19
N ALA A 96 3.86 0.76 0.47
CA ALA A 96 2.63 0.12 0.03
C ALA A 96 2.27 0.54 -1.40
N TRP A 97 2.37 1.83 -1.68
CA TRP A 97 2.15 2.36 -3.03
C TRP A 97 3.18 1.81 -4.03
N GLN A 98 4.46 1.83 -3.66
CA GLN A 98 5.54 1.34 -4.53
C GLN A 98 5.39 -0.13 -4.88
N ASN A 99 4.92 -0.94 -3.94
CA ASN A 99 4.75 -2.37 -4.19
C ASN A 99 3.83 -2.59 -5.39
N LEU A 100 2.76 -1.81 -5.52
CA LEU A 100 1.83 -1.94 -6.62
C LEU A 100 2.24 -1.15 -7.86
N ALA A 101 2.77 0.05 -7.68
CA ALA A 101 3.23 0.87 -8.80
C ALA A 101 4.40 0.19 -9.51
N ARG A 102 5.33 -0.37 -8.73
CA ARG A 102 6.49 -1.08 -9.28
C ARG A 102 6.08 -2.35 -10.01
N ALA A 103 5.14 -3.12 -9.45
CA ALA A 103 4.66 -4.34 -10.08
C ALA A 103 4.05 -4.04 -11.45
N ALA A 104 3.19 -3.01 -11.55
CA ALA A 104 2.58 -2.62 -12.81
C ALA A 104 3.63 -2.17 -13.82
N LYS A 105 4.62 -1.41 -13.37
CA LYS A 105 5.70 -0.93 -14.23
C LYS A 105 6.54 -2.10 -14.75
N ASN A 106 6.83 -3.07 -13.89
CA ASN A 106 7.59 -4.24 -14.28
C ASN A 106 6.82 -5.07 -15.31
N GLU A 107 5.51 -5.25 -15.12
CA GLU A 107 4.69 -5.95 -16.09
C GLU A 107 4.72 -5.26 -17.44
N SER A 108 4.57 -3.94 -17.47
CA SER A 108 4.64 -3.17 -18.71
C SER A 108 6.00 -3.29 -19.37
N GLY A 109 7.06 -3.24 -18.58
CA GLY A 109 8.42 -3.40 -19.08
C GLY A 109 8.66 -4.76 -19.69
N ILE A 110 8.17 -5.81 -19.04
CA ILE A 110 8.29 -7.17 -19.54
C ILE A 110 7.54 -7.32 -20.87
N ARG A 111 6.33 -6.80 -20.95
CA ARG A 111 5.54 -6.88 -22.19
C ARG A 111 6.22 -6.14 -23.32
N ARG A 112 6.77 -4.96 -23.07
CA ARG A 112 7.48 -4.21 -24.10
C ARG A 112 8.74 -4.93 -24.58
N ALA A 113 9.50 -5.49 -23.65
CA ALA A 113 10.69 -6.23 -23.98
C ALA A 113 10.37 -7.47 -24.84
N LYS A 114 9.31 -8.17 -24.51
CA LYS A 114 8.86 -9.31 -25.31
C LYS A 114 8.46 -8.88 -26.72
N ALA A 115 7.69 -7.83 -26.85
CA ALA A 115 7.26 -7.34 -28.15
C ALA A 115 8.44 -6.91 -29.01
N ALA A 116 9.39 -6.21 -28.43
CA ALA A 116 10.58 -5.76 -29.14
C ALA A 116 11.43 -6.96 -29.60
N ARG A 117 11.55 -7.97 -28.76
CA ARG A 117 12.31 -9.17 -29.12
C ARG A 117 11.68 -9.94 -30.27
N ILE A 118 10.34 -10.03 -30.28
CA ILE A 118 9.63 -10.70 -31.35
C ILE A 118 9.69 -9.88 -32.63
N GLY A 119 9.51 -8.57 -32.53
CA GLY A 119 9.42 -7.69 -33.68
C GLY A 119 10.73 -7.30 -34.28
N ARG A 120 11.88 -7.35 -33.58
CA ARG A 120 13.10 -6.91 -34.08
C ARG A 120 14.10 -7.87 -33.76
N VAL A 121 14.37 -8.71 -33.86
CA VAL A 121 15.44 -9.58 -33.67
C VAL A 121 16.63 -8.99 -33.04
N ARG A 122 17.04 -7.95 -33.11
CA ARG A 122 18.00 -7.46 -32.46
C ARG A 122 18.29 -6.41 -31.99
N ARG A 123 18.41 -6.13 -31.77
CA ARG A 123 18.86 -5.07 -31.31
C ARG A 123 20.03 -5.26 -30.63
#